data_93ea0d3b593f7519fde7d594047c3fd6
#
_entry.id   93ea0d3b593f7519fde7d594047c3fd6
#
_cell.length_a   1.000
_cell.length_b   1.000
_cell.length_c   1.000
_cell.angle_alpha   90.00
_cell.angle_beta   90.00
_cell.angle_gamma   90.00
#
_symmetry.space_group_name_H-M   'P 1'
#
loop_
_entity.id
_entity.type
_entity.pdbx_description
1 polymer ?
#
loop_
_entity_poly.entity_id
_entity_poly.type
_entity_poly.pdbx_seq_one_letter_code
_entity_poly.pdbx_strand_id
1 'polypeptide(L)'
;MNTVWTSNPFPAVGIRPIIDGRRRGIRESLEAPTMEMARNAAKFISENLRYPDGTPVRCVIADTAIGGVAEAAACANKFHAENVGVSLSVTRCWCYGTETMDADPQIPKAVWGFNGTERPGAVYLACMLAGYAQRGMPCFGIYGRDVQDATDMTIPADVQEKLLRFVRAGLAVALMKGKSYLSVGSSSMGIAGGFLNVDFFQDYLGMRPENMDMCEVERRIAEGIYDKEEYARALAWVKKNCPEGKDFNPKHLVKGRAAKDADWEYVVKMAIILRDMMVGNPVLAEMGYGEEAVGRNALCAGFQGQRQWTDH
;
A
#
# COMPACT_ATOMS: atom_id res chain seq x y z
N MET A 1 7.23 -13.26 -22.05
CA MET A 1 5.98 -12.58 -21.64
C MET A 1 6.35 -11.43 -20.71
N ASN A 2 5.98 -10.18 -21.06
CA ASN A 2 6.06 -9.10 -20.08
C ASN A 2 5.08 -9.43 -18.97
N THR A 3 5.58 -9.74 -17.80
CA THR A 3 4.73 -9.92 -16.61
C THR A 3 3.97 -8.62 -16.40
N VAL A 4 2.66 -8.68 -16.32
CA VAL A 4 1.73 -7.55 -16.08
C VAL A 4 2.14 -6.71 -14.85
N TRP A 5 3.01 -7.23 -14.02
CA TRP A 5 3.59 -6.70 -12.79
C TRP A 5 4.51 -5.48 -12.99
N THR A 6 5.25 -5.41 -14.10
CA THR A 6 6.33 -4.45 -14.29
C THR A 6 5.92 -3.24 -15.10
N SER A 7 4.69 -3.21 -15.64
CA SER A 7 4.25 -2.17 -16.58
C SER A 7 3.46 -1.03 -15.95
N ASN A 8 2.97 -1.16 -14.71
CA ASN A 8 2.27 -0.06 -14.04
C ASN A 8 3.29 0.86 -13.34
N PRO A 9 3.33 2.14 -13.69
CA PRO A 9 4.17 3.10 -12.99
C PRO A 9 3.77 3.16 -11.51
N PHE A 10 4.75 3.36 -10.63
CA PHE A 10 4.47 3.55 -9.21
C PHE A 10 3.48 4.70 -8.98
N PRO A 11 2.55 4.57 -8.02
CA PRO A 11 1.58 5.61 -7.73
C PRO A 11 2.27 6.88 -7.22
N ALA A 12 1.79 8.04 -7.67
CA ALA A 12 2.30 9.32 -7.24
C ALA A 12 1.63 9.83 -5.96
N VAL A 13 2.25 10.80 -5.31
CA VAL A 13 1.66 11.59 -4.22
C VAL A 13 1.07 12.87 -4.82
N GLY A 14 -0.24 13.02 -4.71
CA GLY A 14 -0.93 14.24 -5.12
C GLY A 14 -0.92 15.29 -4.00
N ILE A 15 -0.56 16.52 -4.32
CA ILE A 15 -0.55 17.62 -3.36
C ILE A 15 -1.58 18.66 -3.78
N ARG A 16 -2.51 18.92 -2.88
CA ARG A 16 -3.67 19.80 -3.04
C ARG A 16 -3.46 21.08 -2.23
N PRO A 17 -3.01 22.19 -2.84
CA PRO A 17 -2.95 23.49 -2.16
C PRO A 17 -4.37 24.04 -1.98
N ILE A 18 -4.83 24.14 -0.74
CA ILE A 18 -6.20 24.57 -0.41
C ILE A 18 -6.18 25.99 0.13
N ILE A 19 -7.08 26.83 -0.38
CA ILE A 19 -7.21 28.22 0.04
C ILE A 19 -8.67 28.65 0.26
N ASP A 20 -8.85 29.77 0.92
CA ASP A 20 -10.11 30.50 0.93
C ASP A 20 -10.39 31.05 -0.47
N GLY A 21 -11.50 30.57 -1.07
CA GLY A 21 -11.87 30.94 -2.43
C GLY A 21 -12.44 32.36 -2.60
N ARG A 22 -12.68 33.10 -1.50
CA ARG A 22 -13.23 34.45 -1.54
C ARG A 22 -12.27 35.42 -2.23
N ARG A 23 -12.80 36.17 -3.20
CA ARG A 23 -12.07 37.22 -3.93
C ARG A 23 -11.95 38.52 -3.13
N ARG A 24 -11.49 39.57 -3.73
CA ARG A 24 -11.29 40.90 -3.15
C ARG A 24 -10.14 40.96 -2.13
N GLY A 25 -9.02 40.41 -2.51
CA GLY A 25 -7.77 40.49 -1.73
C GLY A 25 -7.54 39.30 -0.80
N ILE A 26 -8.54 38.49 -0.49
CA ILE A 26 -8.35 37.32 0.41
C ILE A 26 -7.60 36.23 -0.33
N ARG A 27 -8.17 35.70 -1.41
CA ARG A 27 -7.57 34.66 -2.24
C ARG A 27 -6.20 35.10 -2.76
N GLU A 28 -6.16 36.30 -3.31
CA GLU A 28 -4.97 36.87 -3.94
C GLU A 28 -3.78 36.94 -2.96
N SER A 29 -4.04 37.20 -1.68
CA SER A 29 -2.98 37.24 -0.64
C SER A 29 -2.47 35.87 -0.21
N LEU A 30 -3.22 34.80 -0.49
CA LEU A 30 -2.94 33.43 0.01
C LEU A 30 -2.42 32.49 -1.09
N GLU A 31 -2.63 32.79 -2.36
CA GLU A 31 -2.35 31.88 -3.47
C GLU A 31 -0.85 31.53 -3.57
N ALA A 32 0.02 32.54 -3.59
CA ALA A 32 1.45 32.33 -3.70
C ALA A 32 2.03 31.53 -2.50
N PRO A 33 1.77 31.92 -1.23
CA PRO A 33 2.32 31.18 -0.09
C PRO A 33 1.76 29.75 0.06
N THR A 34 0.50 29.51 -0.34
CA THR A 34 -0.06 28.14 -0.30
C THR A 34 0.51 27.25 -1.39
N MET A 35 0.70 27.78 -2.60
CA MET A 35 1.39 27.07 -3.68
C MET A 35 2.85 26.79 -3.33
N GLU A 36 3.52 27.68 -2.64
CA GLU A 36 4.89 27.47 -2.16
C GLU A 36 4.93 26.36 -1.10
N MET A 37 4.01 26.36 -0.15
CA MET A 37 3.87 25.25 0.81
C MET A 37 3.70 23.90 0.11
N ALA A 38 2.91 23.85 -0.96
CA ALA A 38 2.73 22.63 -1.75
C ALA A 38 4.04 22.22 -2.46
N ARG A 39 4.77 23.15 -3.05
CA ARG A 39 6.09 22.89 -3.67
C ARG A 39 7.12 22.41 -2.65
N ASN A 40 7.17 23.00 -1.48
CA ASN A 40 8.09 22.60 -0.41
C ASN A 40 7.76 21.20 0.11
N ALA A 41 6.47 20.88 0.27
CA ALA A 41 6.04 19.51 0.60
C ALA A 41 6.46 18.50 -0.48
N ALA A 42 6.22 18.80 -1.75
CA ALA A 42 6.59 17.94 -2.87
C ALA A 42 8.11 17.69 -2.91
N LYS A 43 8.89 18.76 -2.82
CA LYS A 43 10.36 18.69 -2.79
C LYS A 43 10.84 17.83 -1.62
N PHE A 44 10.35 18.10 -0.42
CA PHE A 44 10.73 17.37 0.78
C PHE A 44 10.43 15.87 0.67
N ILE A 45 9.24 15.49 0.18
CA ILE A 45 8.85 14.09 -0.04
C ILE A 45 9.78 13.42 -1.04
N SER A 46 9.99 14.03 -2.20
CA SER A 46 10.84 13.47 -3.27
C SER A 46 12.32 13.34 -2.89
N GLU A 47 12.82 14.22 -2.03
CA GLU A 47 14.20 14.15 -1.53
C GLU A 47 14.40 13.05 -0.48
N ASN A 48 13.38 12.73 0.31
CA ASN A 48 13.49 11.84 1.46
C ASN A 48 12.87 10.44 1.27
N LEU A 49 12.10 10.22 0.21
CA LEU A 49 11.48 8.92 -0.07
C LEU A 49 11.87 8.38 -1.44
N ARG A 50 12.02 7.06 -1.49
CA ARG A 50 12.33 6.32 -2.72
C ARG A 50 11.33 5.19 -2.91
N TYR A 51 11.03 4.90 -4.18
CA TYR A 51 10.36 3.66 -4.56
C TYR A 51 11.30 2.46 -4.40
N PRO A 52 10.78 1.21 -4.46
CA PRO A 52 11.62 0.01 -4.35
C PRO A 52 12.74 -0.11 -5.40
N ASP A 53 12.59 0.54 -6.54
CA ASP A 53 13.61 0.60 -7.61
C ASP A 53 14.70 1.67 -7.36
N GLY A 54 14.61 2.41 -6.24
CA GLY A 54 15.54 3.48 -5.86
C GLY A 54 15.21 4.86 -6.46
N THR A 55 14.22 4.97 -7.34
CA THR A 55 13.82 6.26 -7.89
C THR A 55 13.11 7.14 -6.85
N PRO A 56 13.25 8.49 -6.91
CA PRO A 56 12.55 9.40 -6.02
C PRO A 56 11.03 9.25 -6.13
N VAL A 57 10.32 9.36 -5.00
CA VAL A 57 8.86 9.39 -5.00
C VAL A 57 8.38 10.59 -5.81
N ARG A 58 7.51 10.32 -6.78
CA ARG A 58 6.93 11.33 -7.67
C ARG A 58 5.80 12.07 -6.97
N CYS A 59 5.85 13.40 -6.99
CA CYS A 59 4.79 14.26 -6.48
C CYS A 59 4.12 15.02 -7.63
N VAL A 60 2.79 15.09 -7.59
CA VAL A 60 1.95 15.81 -8.55
C VAL A 60 1.20 16.91 -7.81
N ILE A 61 1.45 18.17 -8.14
CA ILE A 61 0.77 19.31 -7.53
C ILE A 61 -0.41 19.72 -8.42
N ALA A 62 -1.55 20.11 -7.83
CA ALA A 62 -2.65 20.72 -8.58
C ALA A 62 -2.17 21.96 -9.33
N ASP A 63 -2.70 22.23 -10.52
CA ASP A 63 -2.25 23.35 -11.37
C ASP A 63 -2.55 24.71 -10.75
N THR A 64 -3.62 24.78 -9.96
CA THR A 64 -4.03 25.99 -9.23
C THR A 64 -4.30 25.68 -7.77
N ALA A 65 -4.29 26.69 -6.94
CA ALA A 65 -4.81 26.57 -5.60
C ALA A 65 -6.33 26.31 -5.65
N ILE A 66 -6.81 25.43 -4.74
CA ILE A 66 -8.19 24.94 -4.72
C ILE A 66 -8.97 25.73 -3.68
N GLY A 67 -9.87 26.60 -4.16
CA GLY A 67 -10.79 27.37 -3.31
C GLY A 67 -12.26 27.13 -3.62
N GLY A 68 -12.56 26.18 -4.53
CA GLY A 68 -13.92 25.85 -4.92
C GLY A 68 -14.04 24.54 -5.71
N VAL A 69 -15.29 24.18 -6.04
CA VAL A 69 -15.65 22.87 -6.65
C VAL A 69 -14.99 22.66 -8.01
N ALA A 70 -14.96 23.67 -8.87
CA ALA A 70 -14.40 23.53 -10.21
C ALA A 70 -12.88 23.20 -10.18
N GLU A 71 -12.15 23.85 -9.28
CA GLU A 71 -10.72 23.61 -9.09
C GLU A 71 -10.46 22.23 -8.43
N ALA A 72 -11.33 21.82 -7.51
CA ALA A 72 -11.28 20.49 -6.93
C ALA A 72 -11.52 19.40 -7.98
N ALA A 73 -12.48 19.60 -8.89
CA ALA A 73 -12.75 18.67 -9.99
C ALA A 73 -11.59 18.61 -11.00
N ALA A 74 -11.02 19.75 -11.38
CA ALA A 74 -9.85 19.80 -12.25
C ALA A 74 -8.64 19.07 -11.63
N CYS A 75 -8.41 19.27 -10.32
CA CYS A 75 -7.38 18.56 -9.58
C CYS A 75 -7.63 17.04 -9.57
N ALA A 76 -8.87 16.59 -9.34
CA ALA A 76 -9.22 15.18 -9.36
C ALA A 76 -8.95 14.54 -10.74
N ASN A 77 -9.33 15.20 -11.83
CA ASN A 77 -9.05 14.74 -13.19
C ASN A 77 -7.54 14.62 -13.46
N LYS A 78 -6.76 15.62 -13.06
CA LYS A 78 -5.31 15.59 -13.18
C LYS A 78 -4.71 14.42 -12.36
N PHE A 79 -5.13 14.25 -11.13
CA PHE A 79 -4.63 13.19 -10.26
C PHE A 79 -4.95 11.80 -10.81
N HIS A 80 -6.13 11.63 -11.37
CA HIS A 80 -6.48 10.39 -12.04
C HIS A 80 -5.56 10.10 -13.25
N ALA A 81 -5.37 11.09 -14.13
CA ALA A 81 -4.50 10.96 -15.30
C ALA A 81 -3.03 10.69 -14.93
N GLU A 82 -2.57 11.21 -13.81
CA GLU A 82 -1.20 11.11 -13.30
C GLU A 82 -0.96 9.92 -12.36
N ASN A 83 -1.90 8.98 -12.25
CA ASN A 83 -1.81 7.82 -11.36
C ASN A 83 -1.46 8.21 -9.91
N VAL A 84 -2.15 9.21 -9.37
CA VAL A 84 -2.01 9.58 -7.96
C VAL A 84 -2.71 8.54 -7.08
N GLY A 85 -1.95 7.96 -6.15
CA GLY A 85 -2.45 6.97 -5.21
C GLY A 85 -2.52 7.45 -3.75
N VAL A 86 -1.99 8.64 -3.45
CA VAL A 86 -1.97 9.25 -2.11
C VAL A 86 -2.29 10.73 -2.24
N SER A 87 -3.20 11.25 -1.43
CA SER A 87 -3.64 12.64 -1.49
C SER A 87 -3.26 13.41 -0.22
N LEU A 88 -2.51 14.51 -0.38
CA LEU A 88 -2.12 15.41 0.68
C LEU A 88 -2.67 16.81 0.41
N SER A 89 -3.65 17.23 1.19
CA SER A 89 -4.11 18.63 1.19
C SER A 89 -3.22 19.46 2.10
N VAL A 90 -2.77 20.63 1.63
CA VAL A 90 -1.97 21.56 2.42
C VAL A 90 -2.66 22.92 2.44
N THR A 91 -2.72 23.57 3.59
CA THR A 91 -3.35 24.88 3.72
C THR A 91 -2.70 25.75 4.78
N ARG A 92 -2.59 27.04 4.48
CA ARG A 92 -2.09 28.07 5.41
C ARG A 92 -3.21 28.86 6.09
N CYS A 93 -4.47 28.62 5.72
CA CYS A 93 -5.58 29.44 6.19
C CYS A 93 -6.83 28.62 6.45
N TRP A 94 -7.80 29.24 7.09
CA TRP A 94 -9.17 28.77 7.10
C TRP A 94 -9.73 28.79 5.66
N CYS A 95 -10.46 27.75 5.29
CA CYS A 95 -11.18 27.68 4.03
C CYS A 95 -12.44 26.84 4.18
N TYR A 96 -13.32 26.93 3.18
CA TYR A 96 -14.53 26.10 3.12
C TYR A 96 -14.13 24.63 2.93
N GLY A 97 -14.89 23.71 3.54
CA GLY A 97 -14.54 22.30 3.57
C GLY A 97 -15.02 21.52 2.36
N THR A 98 -16.34 21.42 2.23
CA THR A 98 -16.98 20.43 1.35
C THR A 98 -16.56 20.54 -0.12
N GLU A 99 -16.48 21.74 -0.64
CA GLU A 99 -16.14 22.01 -2.05
C GLU A 99 -14.69 21.73 -2.41
N THR A 100 -13.81 21.58 -1.42
CA THR A 100 -12.38 21.33 -1.63
C THR A 100 -11.96 19.89 -1.37
N MET A 101 -12.88 19.04 -0.87
CA MET A 101 -12.60 17.65 -0.54
C MET A 101 -12.08 16.83 -1.71
N ASP A 102 -11.19 15.89 -1.39
CA ASP A 102 -10.94 14.74 -2.25
C ASP A 102 -12.02 13.69 -1.98
N ALA A 103 -12.86 13.43 -2.97
CA ALA A 103 -14.01 12.55 -2.83
C ALA A 103 -13.72 11.07 -3.14
N ASP A 104 -12.52 10.70 -3.62
CA ASP A 104 -12.18 9.30 -3.92
C ASP A 104 -12.05 8.50 -2.61
N PRO A 105 -12.92 7.50 -2.34
CA PRO A 105 -12.90 6.76 -1.08
C PRO A 105 -11.67 5.84 -0.94
N GLN A 106 -11.04 5.46 -2.03
CA GLN A 106 -9.94 4.49 -2.06
C GLN A 106 -8.54 5.13 -2.00
N ILE A 107 -8.44 6.46 -2.05
CA ILE A 107 -7.15 7.16 -1.93
C ILE A 107 -6.90 7.53 -0.47
N PRO A 108 -5.79 7.06 0.14
CA PRO A 108 -5.34 7.53 1.45
C PRO A 108 -5.17 9.05 1.47
N LYS A 109 -5.74 9.71 2.47
CA LYS A 109 -5.81 11.17 2.55
C LYS A 109 -5.18 11.70 3.83
N ALA A 110 -4.49 12.83 3.70
CA ALA A 110 -4.10 13.64 4.84
C ALA A 110 -4.37 15.12 4.57
N VAL A 111 -4.50 15.87 5.65
CA VAL A 111 -4.54 17.32 5.63
C VAL A 111 -3.43 17.86 6.50
N TRP A 112 -2.54 18.66 5.91
CA TRP A 112 -1.57 19.43 6.66
C TRP A 112 -2.07 20.87 6.81
N GLY A 113 -2.52 21.22 8.02
CA GLY A 113 -2.86 22.59 8.42
C GLY A 113 -1.64 23.30 8.99
N PHE A 114 -1.26 24.44 8.41
CA PHE A 114 -0.18 25.27 8.92
C PHE A 114 -0.52 25.83 10.32
N ASN A 115 0.38 25.68 11.27
CA ASN A 115 0.25 26.26 12.61
C ASN A 115 0.91 27.64 12.66
N GLY A 116 0.26 28.64 12.06
CA GLY A 116 0.80 29.98 11.92
C GLY A 116 0.19 31.01 12.88
N THR A 117 0.92 32.10 13.10
CA THR A 117 0.46 33.25 13.90
C THR A 117 -0.75 33.96 13.29
N GLU A 118 -0.87 33.91 11.95
CA GLU A 118 -1.99 34.49 11.23
C GLU A 118 -2.71 33.42 10.41
N ARG A 119 -4.05 33.48 10.36
CA ARG A 119 -4.90 32.63 9.53
C ARG A 119 -4.48 31.14 9.56
N PRO A 120 -4.40 30.50 10.73
CA PRO A 120 -3.91 29.13 10.84
C PRO A 120 -4.79 28.13 10.09
N GLY A 121 -4.17 27.12 9.50
CA GLY A 121 -4.88 26.03 8.80
C GLY A 121 -5.62 25.05 9.72
N ALA A 122 -5.56 25.25 11.03
CA ALA A 122 -6.15 24.34 12.03
C ALA A 122 -7.66 24.16 11.88
N VAL A 123 -8.39 25.25 11.57
CA VAL A 123 -9.85 25.19 11.44
C VAL A 123 -10.26 24.35 10.22
N TYR A 124 -9.56 24.53 9.10
CA TYR A 124 -9.78 23.67 7.92
C TYR A 124 -9.45 22.22 8.24
N LEU A 125 -8.31 21.97 8.87
CA LEU A 125 -7.90 20.62 9.30
C LEU A 125 -9.00 19.94 10.13
N ALA A 126 -9.49 20.60 11.18
CA ALA A 126 -10.54 20.04 12.04
C ALA A 126 -11.86 19.79 11.27
N CYS A 127 -12.27 20.74 10.44
CA CYS A 127 -13.45 20.63 9.59
C CYS A 127 -13.34 19.42 8.63
N MET A 128 -12.19 19.24 8.01
CA MET A 128 -11.98 18.15 7.06
C MET A 128 -11.92 16.79 7.72
N LEU A 129 -11.26 16.67 8.88
CA LEU A 129 -11.24 15.41 9.64
C LEU A 129 -12.66 15.00 10.02
N ALA A 130 -13.48 15.93 10.50
CA ALA A 130 -14.88 15.69 10.81
C ALA A 130 -15.71 15.31 9.56
N GLY A 131 -15.52 16.05 8.46
CA GLY A 131 -16.23 15.83 7.22
C GLY A 131 -15.93 14.48 6.55
N TYR A 132 -14.68 14.04 6.59
CA TYR A 132 -14.28 12.71 6.11
C TYR A 132 -14.80 11.61 7.04
N ALA A 133 -14.71 11.79 8.37
CA ALA A 133 -15.23 10.83 9.35
C ALA A 133 -16.72 10.58 9.17
N GLN A 134 -17.52 11.64 8.94
CA GLN A 134 -18.96 11.52 8.67
C GLN A 134 -19.26 10.69 7.41
N ARG A 135 -18.34 10.60 6.47
CA ARG A 135 -18.46 9.83 5.24
C ARG A 135 -17.83 8.45 5.30
N GLY A 136 -17.33 8.05 6.46
CA GLY A 136 -16.60 6.78 6.61
C GLY A 136 -15.26 6.74 5.86
N MET A 137 -14.71 7.88 5.46
CA MET A 137 -13.44 7.97 4.73
C MET A 137 -12.31 8.31 5.72
N PRO A 138 -11.29 7.44 5.88
CA PRO A 138 -10.13 7.75 6.71
C PRO A 138 -9.37 8.98 6.19
N CYS A 139 -9.03 9.90 7.11
CA CYS A 139 -8.20 11.06 6.80
C CYS A 139 -7.26 11.34 7.98
N PHE A 140 -5.99 11.60 7.70
CA PHE A 140 -4.97 11.85 8.72
C PHE A 140 -4.72 13.35 8.88
N GLY A 141 -4.67 13.81 10.14
CA GLY A 141 -4.34 15.19 10.46
C GLY A 141 -2.84 15.39 10.67
N ILE A 142 -2.27 16.40 10.03
CA ILE A 142 -0.89 16.83 10.21
C ILE A 142 -0.89 18.28 10.65
N TYR A 143 -0.28 18.54 11.80
CA TYR A 143 -0.23 19.87 12.42
C TYR A 143 1.05 20.00 13.23
N GLY A 144 1.74 21.13 13.10
CA GLY A 144 2.96 21.42 13.84
C GLY A 144 2.66 21.69 15.33
N ARG A 145 3.53 21.22 16.22
CA ARG A 145 3.40 21.46 17.66
C ARG A 145 3.58 22.94 18.00
N ASP A 146 4.60 23.54 17.45
CA ASP A 146 4.98 24.91 17.74
C ASP A 146 4.38 25.90 16.73
N VAL A 147 4.03 27.10 17.19
CA VAL A 147 3.46 28.14 16.34
C VAL A 147 4.60 28.76 15.50
N GLN A 148 4.38 28.83 14.19
CA GLN A 148 5.31 29.45 13.24
C GLN A 148 4.85 30.88 12.88
N ASP A 149 5.79 31.74 12.59
CA ASP A 149 5.48 33.03 11.97
C ASP A 149 4.82 32.83 10.61
N ALA A 150 3.90 33.72 10.24
CA ALA A 150 3.16 33.61 8.97
C ALA A 150 4.08 33.65 7.74
N THR A 151 5.28 34.17 7.84
CA THR A 151 6.27 34.24 6.76
C THR A 151 7.22 33.04 6.75
N ASP A 152 7.22 32.22 7.81
CA ASP A 152 8.06 31.02 7.90
C ASP A 152 7.56 29.93 6.94
N MET A 153 8.39 29.57 6.00
CA MET A 153 8.12 28.54 4.98
C MET A 153 8.81 27.20 5.29
N THR A 154 9.46 27.06 6.42
CA THR A 154 10.12 25.82 6.82
C THR A 154 9.10 24.76 7.22
N ILE A 155 9.48 23.51 7.10
CA ILE A 155 8.66 22.38 7.57
C ILE A 155 9.23 21.94 8.92
N PRO A 156 8.50 22.11 10.05
CA PRO A 156 8.95 21.69 11.36
C PRO A 156 9.27 20.20 11.43
N ALA A 157 10.23 19.80 12.24
CA ALA A 157 10.71 18.43 12.33
C ALA A 157 9.60 17.40 12.66
N ASP A 158 8.68 17.75 13.53
CA ASP A 158 7.52 16.90 13.87
C ASP A 158 6.52 16.77 12.70
N VAL A 159 6.39 17.81 11.87
CA VAL A 159 5.59 17.78 10.63
C VAL A 159 6.29 16.94 9.57
N GLN A 160 7.62 17.07 9.42
CA GLN A 160 8.42 16.25 8.51
C GLN A 160 8.22 14.75 8.80
N GLU A 161 8.33 14.35 10.06
CA GLU A 161 8.10 12.97 10.49
C GLU A 161 6.71 12.48 10.12
N LYS A 162 5.67 13.27 10.42
CA LYS A 162 4.25 12.93 10.13
C LYS A 162 4.01 12.81 8.63
N LEU A 163 4.57 13.71 7.81
CA LEU A 163 4.49 13.67 6.35
C LEU A 163 5.11 12.39 5.79
N LEU A 164 6.33 12.06 6.19
CA LEU A 164 7.02 10.86 5.71
C LEU A 164 6.31 9.58 6.14
N ARG A 165 5.82 9.52 7.39
CA ARG A 165 5.05 8.38 7.90
C ARG A 165 3.76 8.17 7.10
N PHE A 166 3.00 9.24 6.90
CA PHE A 166 1.76 9.20 6.12
C PHE A 166 2.01 8.77 4.68
N VAL A 167 2.99 9.37 4.00
CA VAL A 167 3.26 9.07 2.59
C VAL A 167 3.73 7.63 2.40
N ARG A 168 4.61 7.12 3.28
CA ARG A 168 5.04 5.70 3.22
C ARG A 168 3.85 4.75 3.36
N ALA A 169 3.01 4.97 4.37
CA ALA A 169 1.82 4.14 4.58
C ALA A 169 0.82 4.26 3.42
N GLY A 170 0.58 5.49 2.95
CA GLY A 170 -0.32 5.74 1.83
C GLY A 170 0.13 5.09 0.53
N LEU A 171 1.43 5.16 0.21
CA LEU A 171 1.99 4.48 -0.97
C LEU A 171 1.89 2.96 -0.86
N ALA A 172 2.09 2.39 0.34
CA ALA A 172 1.90 0.96 0.56
C ALA A 172 0.45 0.55 0.27
N VAL A 173 -0.53 1.30 0.77
CA VAL A 173 -1.96 1.06 0.47
C VAL A 173 -2.26 1.25 -1.03
N ALA A 174 -1.73 2.30 -1.65
CA ALA A 174 -1.92 2.54 -3.08
C ALA A 174 -1.38 1.40 -3.96
N LEU A 175 -0.28 0.76 -3.55
CA LEU A 175 0.27 -0.41 -4.23
C LEU A 175 -0.57 -1.68 -4.06
N MET A 176 -1.47 -1.72 -3.08
CA MET A 176 -2.41 -2.85 -2.87
C MET A 176 -3.57 -2.81 -3.87
N LYS A 177 -3.94 -1.62 -4.35
CA LYS A 177 -5.09 -1.44 -5.26
C LYS A 177 -4.97 -2.29 -6.53
N GLY A 178 -6.00 -3.09 -6.80
CA GLY A 178 -6.04 -4.02 -7.93
C GLY A 178 -5.22 -5.31 -7.75
N LYS A 179 -4.58 -5.48 -6.60
CA LYS A 179 -3.88 -6.71 -6.22
C LYS A 179 -4.80 -7.71 -5.55
N SER A 180 -4.30 -8.92 -5.32
CA SER A 180 -5.02 -9.97 -4.63
C SER A 180 -4.32 -10.36 -3.32
N TYR A 181 -5.12 -10.93 -2.41
CA TYR A 181 -4.66 -11.78 -1.32
C TYR A 181 -5.04 -13.22 -1.66
N LEU A 182 -4.06 -14.12 -1.70
CA LEU A 182 -4.30 -15.54 -1.97
C LEU A 182 -4.52 -16.29 -0.66
N SER A 183 -5.77 -16.71 -0.42
CA SER A 183 -6.16 -17.52 0.73
C SER A 183 -6.14 -19.01 0.31
N VAL A 184 -5.25 -19.80 0.90
CA VAL A 184 -5.12 -21.22 0.62
C VAL A 184 -5.78 -22.04 1.73
N GLY A 185 -6.77 -22.83 1.36
CA GLY A 185 -7.60 -23.59 2.28
C GLY A 185 -8.81 -22.81 2.80
N SER A 186 -9.46 -23.35 3.83
CA SER A 186 -10.66 -22.77 4.45
C SER A 186 -10.43 -22.42 5.93
N SER A 187 -11.38 -21.75 6.57
CA SER A 187 -11.34 -21.48 7.99
C SER A 187 -11.29 -22.78 8.80
N SER A 188 -10.28 -22.91 9.67
CA SER A 188 -10.10 -24.08 10.52
C SER A 188 -11.00 -24.03 11.74
N MET A 189 -11.67 -25.16 12.03
CA MET A 189 -12.39 -25.41 13.28
C MET A 189 -13.41 -24.33 13.69
N GLY A 190 -13.93 -23.55 12.76
CA GLY A 190 -14.92 -22.51 13.05
C GLY A 190 -14.36 -21.30 13.84
N ILE A 191 -13.05 -21.05 13.76
CA ILE A 191 -12.43 -19.86 14.39
C ILE A 191 -12.98 -18.61 13.73
N ALA A 192 -13.75 -17.82 14.48
CA ALA A 192 -14.45 -16.63 13.98
C ALA A 192 -13.50 -15.62 13.30
N GLY A 193 -12.30 -15.42 13.83
CA GLY A 193 -11.30 -14.55 13.23
C GLY A 193 -10.64 -15.08 11.96
N GLY A 194 -10.92 -16.33 11.57
CA GLY A 194 -10.41 -16.92 10.32
C GLY A 194 -11.30 -16.66 9.10
N PHE A 195 -12.47 -16.06 9.29
CA PHE A 195 -13.36 -15.72 8.18
C PHE A 195 -12.90 -14.44 7.49
N LEU A 196 -12.68 -14.53 6.19
CA LEU A 196 -12.28 -13.39 5.36
C LEU A 196 -13.51 -12.53 5.06
N ASN A 197 -13.43 -11.24 5.39
CA ASN A 197 -14.42 -10.26 4.93
C ASN A 197 -13.96 -9.70 3.57
N VAL A 198 -14.59 -10.18 2.50
CA VAL A 198 -14.28 -9.79 1.11
C VAL A 198 -14.54 -8.30 0.89
N ASP A 199 -15.66 -7.79 1.43
CA ASP A 199 -16.04 -6.39 1.26
C ASP A 199 -15.01 -5.45 1.92
N PHE A 200 -14.50 -5.83 3.08
CA PHE A 200 -13.43 -5.06 3.73
C PHE A 200 -12.18 -4.92 2.85
N PHE A 201 -11.73 -6.01 2.25
CA PHE A 201 -10.56 -5.98 1.36
C PHE A 201 -10.81 -5.10 0.13
N GLN A 202 -12.00 -5.19 -0.44
CA GLN A 202 -12.36 -4.42 -1.63
C GLN A 202 -12.54 -2.94 -1.31
N ASP A 203 -13.31 -2.61 -0.28
CA ASP A 203 -13.71 -1.24 0.04
C ASP A 203 -12.56 -0.41 0.62
N TYR A 204 -11.73 -1.01 1.48
CA TYR A 204 -10.65 -0.28 2.16
C TYR A 204 -9.29 -0.40 1.48
N LEU A 205 -8.99 -1.52 0.84
CA LEU A 205 -7.68 -1.77 0.26
C LEU A 205 -7.70 -1.84 -1.28
N GLY A 206 -8.88 -1.89 -1.89
CA GLY A 206 -9.04 -2.11 -3.33
C GLY A 206 -8.49 -3.48 -3.78
N MET A 207 -8.38 -4.44 -2.86
CA MET A 207 -7.84 -5.78 -3.12
C MET A 207 -8.95 -6.80 -3.36
N ARG A 208 -8.60 -7.88 -4.03
CA ARG A 208 -9.46 -9.05 -4.22
C ARG A 208 -8.93 -10.23 -3.39
N PRO A 209 -9.70 -10.80 -2.47
CA PRO A 209 -9.41 -12.11 -1.93
C PRO A 209 -9.67 -13.19 -2.98
N GLU A 210 -8.66 -14.02 -3.21
CA GLU A 210 -8.73 -15.19 -4.08
C GLU A 210 -8.62 -16.44 -3.21
N ASN A 211 -9.62 -17.32 -3.27
CA ASN A 211 -9.62 -18.56 -2.50
C ASN A 211 -9.11 -19.72 -3.36
N MET A 212 -8.23 -20.52 -2.80
CA MET A 212 -7.65 -21.71 -3.42
C MET A 212 -7.75 -22.87 -2.45
N ASP A 213 -8.14 -24.02 -2.95
CA ASP A 213 -8.11 -25.24 -2.15
C ASP A 213 -6.67 -25.74 -1.96
N MET A 214 -6.37 -26.31 -0.80
CA MET A 214 -5.06 -26.89 -0.50
C MET A 214 -4.72 -28.05 -1.43
N CYS A 215 -5.71 -28.79 -1.90
CA CYS A 215 -5.50 -29.89 -2.84
C CYS A 215 -4.82 -29.48 -4.15
N GLU A 216 -4.91 -28.21 -4.55
CA GLU A 216 -4.19 -27.72 -5.72
C GLU A 216 -2.68 -27.64 -5.46
N VAL A 217 -2.25 -27.28 -4.26
CA VAL A 217 -0.83 -27.30 -3.88
C VAL A 217 -0.32 -28.75 -3.87
N GLU A 218 -1.10 -29.67 -3.27
CA GLU A 218 -0.78 -31.09 -3.24
C GLU A 218 -0.66 -31.69 -4.64
N ARG A 219 -1.63 -31.39 -5.53
CA ARG A 219 -1.60 -31.83 -6.93
C ARG A 219 -0.32 -31.39 -7.62
N ARG A 220 0.04 -30.11 -7.47
CA ARG A 220 1.27 -29.56 -8.10
C ARG A 220 2.54 -30.23 -7.56
N ILE A 221 2.58 -30.55 -6.27
CA ILE A 221 3.69 -31.31 -5.68
C ILE A 221 3.76 -32.71 -6.26
N ALA A 222 2.63 -33.44 -6.26
CA ALA A 222 2.54 -34.82 -6.69
C ALA A 222 2.85 -35.00 -8.19
N GLU A 223 2.32 -34.11 -9.04
CA GLU A 223 2.55 -34.13 -10.49
C GLU A 223 3.84 -33.41 -10.90
N GLY A 224 4.53 -32.78 -9.95
CA GLY A 224 5.78 -32.10 -10.19
C GLY A 224 5.65 -30.81 -11.01
N ILE A 225 4.55 -30.06 -10.86
CA ILE A 225 4.25 -28.83 -11.58
C ILE A 225 4.93 -27.67 -10.87
N TYR A 226 6.22 -27.55 -11.06
CA TYR A 226 7.09 -26.45 -10.61
C TYR A 226 8.40 -26.46 -11.41
N ASP A 227 9.06 -25.32 -11.53
CA ASP A 227 10.37 -25.21 -12.18
C ASP A 227 11.43 -26.00 -11.39
N LYS A 228 11.94 -27.06 -12.02
CA LYS A 228 12.90 -28.01 -11.40
C LYS A 228 14.27 -27.36 -11.16
N GLU A 229 14.71 -26.50 -12.06
CA GLU A 229 16.00 -25.81 -11.92
C GLU A 229 15.95 -24.79 -10.80
N GLU A 230 14.87 -24.03 -10.72
CA GLU A 230 14.66 -23.09 -9.64
C GLU A 230 14.55 -23.81 -8.30
N TYR A 231 13.80 -24.91 -8.23
CA TYR A 231 13.71 -25.73 -7.04
C TYR A 231 15.10 -26.19 -6.57
N ALA A 232 15.95 -26.70 -7.47
CA ALA A 232 17.29 -27.14 -7.10
C ALA A 232 18.15 -25.99 -6.53
N ARG A 233 18.07 -24.80 -7.15
CA ARG A 233 18.77 -23.60 -6.65
C ARG A 233 18.23 -23.15 -5.28
N ALA A 234 16.91 -23.13 -5.14
CA ALA A 234 16.26 -22.71 -3.88
C ALA A 234 16.59 -23.67 -2.73
N LEU A 235 16.54 -24.98 -2.96
CA LEU A 235 16.88 -25.99 -1.95
C LEU A 235 18.34 -25.88 -1.52
N ALA A 236 19.26 -25.70 -2.48
CA ALA A 236 20.69 -25.50 -2.18
C ALA A 236 20.91 -24.21 -1.35
N TRP A 237 20.20 -23.13 -1.70
CA TRP A 237 20.28 -21.88 -0.94
C TRP A 237 19.76 -22.02 0.49
N VAL A 238 18.60 -22.69 0.65
CA VAL A 238 17.99 -22.94 1.97
C VAL A 238 18.92 -23.76 2.85
N LYS A 239 19.45 -24.87 2.33
CA LYS A 239 20.40 -25.72 3.08
C LYS A 239 21.65 -24.97 3.53
N LYS A 240 22.08 -23.96 2.77
CA LYS A 240 23.26 -23.14 3.08
C LYS A 240 22.96 -22.02 4.08
N ASN A 241 21.79 -21.38 3.97
CA ASN A 241 21.52 -20.09 4.63
C ASN A 241 20.49 -20.16 5.75
N CYS A 242 19.71 -21.26 5.85
CA CYS A 242 18.67 -21.43 6.87
C CYS A 242 19.13 -22.46 7.90
N PRO A 243 19.67 -22.03 9.05
CA PRO A 243 20.07 -22.95 10.09
C PRO A 243 18.84 -23.59 10.74
N GLU A 244 18.94 -24.89 11.03
CA GLU A 244 17.91 -25.57 11.81
C GLU A 244 17.98 -25.13 13.27
N GLY A 245 16.80 -24.85 13.84
CA GLY A 245 16.67 -24.57 15.26
C GLY A 245 16.83 -25.81 16.13
N LYS A 246 16.84 -25.60 17.45
CA LYS A 246 16.84 -26.71 18.41
C LYS A 246 15.46 -27.34 18.44
N ASP A 247 15.42 -28.65 18.27
CA ASP A 247 14.21 -29.46 18.45
C ASP A 247 13.98 -29.73 19.94
N PHE A 248 12.87 -29.23 20.48
CA PHE A 248 12.49 -29.40 21.89
C PHE A 248 11.51 -30.55 22.11
N ASN A 249 11.17 -31.31 21.08
CA ASN A 249 10.32 -32.48 21.24
C ASN A 249 10.98 -33.57 22.09
N PRO A 250 10.18 -34.43 22.74
CA PRO A 250 10.69 -35.64 23.35
C PRO A 250 11.48 -36.48 22.35
N LYS A 251 12.53 -37.19 22.81
CA LYS A 251 13.44 -37.93 21.93
C LYS A 251 12.75 -38.88 20.91
N HIS A 252 11.66 -39.48 21.31
CA HIS A 252 10.89 -40.40 20.43
C HIS A 252 10.12 -39.71 19.29
N LEU A 253 9.93 -38.38 19.38
CA LEU A 253 9.29 -37.55 18.35
C LEU A 253 10.31 -36.77 17.49
N VAL A 254 11.59 -36.75 17.87
CA VAL A 254 12.63 -36.06 17.09
C VAL A 254 12.84 -36.79 15.77
N LYS A 255 12.62 -36.08 14.66
CA LYS A 255 12.84 -36.63 13.31
C LYS A 255 14.32 -36.87 13.04
N GLY A 256 14.63 -38.01 12.42
CA GLY A 256 15.97 -38.29 11.90
C GLY A 256 16.35 -37.41 10.70
N ARG A 257 17.63 -37.45 10.29
CA ARG A 257 18.13 -36.58 9.22
C ARG A 257 17.34 -36.74 7.90
N ALA A 258 17.10 -37.94 7.47
CA ALA A 258 16.37 -38.20 6.22
C ALA A 258 14.95 -37.64 6.22
N ALA A 259 14.23 -37.74 7.36
CA ALA A 259 12.91 -37.16 7.48
C ALA A 259 12.94 -35.64 7.49
N LYS A 260 13.92 -35.01 8.14
CA LYS A 260 14.11 -33.56 8.11
C LYS A 260 14.47 -33.06 6.71
N ASP A 261 15.28 -33.80 5.98
CA ASP A 261 15.61 -33.46 4.58
C ASP A 261 14.39 -33.53 3.69
N ALA A 262 13.52 -34.54 3.86
CA ALA A 262 12.26 -34.63 3.15
C ALA A 262 11.30 -33.47 3.49
N ASP A 263 11.23 -33.06 4.76
CA ASP A 263 10.44 -31.88 5.17
C ASP A 263 10.97 -30.61 4.48
N TRP A 264 12.30 -30.41 4.42
CA TRP A 264 12.89 -29.26 3.71
C TRP A 264 12.55 -29.28 2.21
N GLU A 265 12.64 -30.42 1.55
CA GLU A 265 12.27 -30.56 0.15
C GLU A 265 10.81 -30.22 -0.11
N TYR A 266 9.92 -30.69 0.77
CA TYR A 266 8.50 -30.43 0.69
C TYR A 266 8.18 -28.94 0.87
N VAL A 267 8.71 -28.31 1.92
CA VAL A 267 8.51 -26.89 2.22
C VAL A 267 9.03 -25.99 1.10
N VAL A 268 10.17 -26.30 0.49
CA VAL A 268 10.70 -25.53 -0.64
C VAL A 268 9.82 -25.67 -1.87
N LYS A 269 9.29 -26.86 -2.17
CA LYS A 269 8.30 -27.05 -3.24
C LYS A 269 7.05 -26.23 -3.00
N MET A 270 6.49 -26.27 -1.78
CA MET A 270 5.33 -25.47 -1.40
C MET A 270 5.58 -23.97 -1.62
N ALA A 271 6.73 -23.45 -1.17
CA ALA A 271 7.07 -22.03 -1.29
C ALA A 271 7.15 -21.58 -2.75
N ILE A 272 7.77 -22.38 -3.62
CA ILE A 272 7.87 -22.08 -5.06
C ILE A 272 6.49 -22.12 -5.71
N ILE A 273 5.73 -23.20 -5.47
CA ILE A 273 4.38 -23.35 -6.00
C ILE A 273 3.48 -22.21 -5.57
N LEU A 274 3.50 -21.86 -4.28
CA LEU A 274 2.70 -20.74 -3.75
C LEU A 274 3.07 -19.42 -4.42
N ARG A 275 4.37 -19.14 -4.59
CA ARG A 275 4.83 -17.97 -5.32
C ARG A 275 4.33 -17.98 -6.78
N ASP A 276 4.43 -19.12 -7.48
CA ASP A 276 3.96 -19.23 -8.87
C ASP A 276 2.44 -19.03 -8.96
N MET A 277 1.68 -19.54 -7.99
CA MET A 277 0.25 -19.26 -7.87
C MET A 277 -0.04 -17.76 -7.63
N MET A 278 0.82 -17.05 -6.92
CA MET A 278 0.67 -15.61 -6.68
C MET A 278 1.00 -14.79 -7.93
N VAL A 279 2.16 -15.02 -8.52
CA VAL A 279 2.73 -14.12 -9.53
C VAL A 279 2.79 -14.69 -10.94
N GLY A 280 2.57 -15.98 -11.09
CA GLY A 280 2.76 -16.70 -12.35
C GLY A 280 4.21 -17.12 -12.60
N ASN A 281 4.37 -18.11 -13.48
CA ASN A 281 5.68 -18.58 -13.93
C ASN A 281 5.61 -19.04 -15.39
N PRO A 282 6.25 -18.34 -16.35
CA PRO A 282 6.19 -18.69 -17.76
C PRO A 282 6.82 -20.06 -18.07
N VAL A 283 7.76 -20.55 -17.26
CA VAL A 283 8.38 -21.86 -17.42
C VAL A 283 7.34 -22.98 -17.35
N LEU A 284 6.30 -22.81 -16.52
CA LEU A 284 5.21 -23.80 -16.44
C LEU A 284 4.44 -23.90 -17.76
N ALA A 285 4.25 -22.80 -18.48
CA ALA A 285 3.62 -22.83 -19.81
C ALA A 285 4.49 -23.58 -20.82
N GLU A 286 5.82 -23.42 -20.78
CA GLU A 286 6.77 -24.16 -21.62
C GLU A 286 6.76 -25.68 -21.28
N MET A 287 6.46 -26.04 -20.05
CA MET A 287 6.29 -27.42 -19.60
C MET A 287 4.92 -28.02 -19.99
N GLY A 288 4.01 -27.26 -20.60
CA GLY A 288 2.67 -27.69 -20.99
C GLY A 288 1.57 -27.36 -19.99
N TYR A 289 1.87 -26.64 -18.90
CA TYR A 289 0.93 -26.23 -17.84
C TYR A 289 0.54 -24.77 -18.02
N GLY A 290 -0.20 -24.46 -19.09
CA GLY A 290 -0.56 -23.09 -19.44
C GLY A 290 -1.47 -22.40 -18.43
N GLU A 291 -2.39 -23.12 -17.81
CA GLU A 291 -3.29 -22.60 -16.77
C GLU A 291 -2.53 -22.32 -15.47
N GLU A 292 -1.66 -23.24 -15.06
CA GLU A 292 -0.86 -23.14 -13.85
C GLU A 292 0.22 -22.05 -13.94
N ALA A 293 0.60 -21.68 -15.16
CA ALA A 293 1.56 -20.61 -15.42
C ALA A 293 1.00 -19.22 -15.10
N VAL A 294 -0.33 -19.07 -15.04
CA VAL A 294 -1.00 -17.78 -14.81
C VAL A 294 -1.07 -17.49 -13.30
N GLY A 295 -0.49 -16.38 -12.89
CA GLY A 295 -0.58 -15.88 -11.51
C GLY A 295 -1.89 -15.14 -11.23
N ARG A 296 -2.18 -14.94 -9.96
CA ARG A 296 -3.38 -14.26 -9.47
C ARG A 296 -3.16 -12.80 -9.08
N ASN A 297 -2.05 -12.20 -9.48
CA ASN A 297 -1.69 -10.83 -9.11
C ASN A 297 -1.71 -10.62 -7.58
N ALA A 298 -1.30 -11.62 -6.80
CA ALA A 298 -1.36 -11.57 -5.34
C ALA A 298 -0.08 -10.95 -4.73
N LEU A 299 -0.26 -10.05 -3.77
CA LEU A 299 0.82 -9.45 -2.98
C LEU A 299 1.22 -10.32 -1.79
N CYS A 300 0.26 -11.06 -1.26
CA CYS A 300 0.45 -11.93 -0.11
C CYS A 300 -0.41 -13.18 -0.26
N ALA A 301 0.01 -14.21 0.45
CA ALA A 301 -0.71 -15.45 0.55
C ALA A 301 -0.67 -15.94 2.00
N GLY A 302 -1.66 -16.72 2.38
CA GLY A 302 -1.73 -17.35 3.68
C GLY A 302 -2.49 -18.66 3.65
N PHE A 303 -2.01 -19.62 4.43
CA PHE A 303 -2.75 -20.86 4.65
C PHE A 303 -3.78 -20.67 5.75
N GLN A 304 -4.98 -21.14 5.51
CA GLN A 304 -6.07 -21.18 6.49
C GLN A 304 -6.02 -22.53 7.22
N GLY A 305 -5.92 -22.49 8.55
CA GLY A 305 -6.03 -23.67 9.39
C GLY A 305 -4.72 -24.24 9.93
N GLN A 306 -4.79 -24.73 11.17
CA GLN A 306 -3.65 -25.28 11.90
C GLN A 306 -3.17 -26.63 11.36
N ARG A 307 -4.08 -27.49 10.93
CA ARG A 307 -3.76 -28.87 10.57
C ARG A 307 -3.00 -29.00 9.27
N GLN A 308 -3.18 -28.07 8.35
CA GLN A 308 -2.46 -28.09 7.07
C GLN A 308 -0.93 -28.05 7.21
N TRP A 309 -0.43 -27.59 8.36
CA TRP A 309 1.00 -27.55 8.67
C TRP A 309 1.53 -28.82 9.34
N THR A 310 0.64 -29.63 9.90
CA THR A 310 0.99 -30.81 10.71
C THR A 310 0.63 -32.12 10.03
N ASP A 311 -0.32 -32.10 9.12
CA ASP A 311 -0.89 -33.30 8.50
C ASP A 311 -0.39 -33.53 7.05
N HIS A 312 0.38 -32.57 6.49
CA HIS A 312 0.98 -32.64 5.15
C HIS A 312 2.47 -32.43 5.16
#